data_bf21a334c7ae71da8004f43177c3a72f
#
_entry.id   bf21a334c7ae71da8004f43177c3a72f
#
_cell.length_a   1.000
_cell.length_b   1.000
_cell.length_c   1.000
_cell.angle_alpha   90.00
_cell.angle_beta   90.00
_cell.angle_gamma   90.00
#
_symmetry.space_group_name_H-M   'P 1'
#
loop_
_entity.id
_entity.type
_entity.pdbx_description
1 polymer ?
#
loop_
_entity_poly.entity_id
_entity_poly.type
_entity_poly.pdbx_seq_one_letter_code
_entity_poly.pdbx_strand_id
1 'polypeptide(L)'
;MGIIELVLLAVGLSMDAFAVSICKGLETKKISMKESLLCGVWFGGFQGLMPLIGYLLGSNFEKIINKIAPWLAFILLAIIGTNMLREAFSGEEEETKPGFDIKTMFMMAVATSIDALAVGITFVAVPVKILDTAVLINTIFGCALICLVTFVFSAIGVRIGNVFGARYKSGAEAAGGFVLLFIGLKILLEHFGVTEFMNNGDVLFGLLIPFVGTILGAAFVFVISNEMKEDIKLLLSGMAGGIMVACSMWALLYPVVSKGRITIAAAGFLVGVGFQYLLDKAIPHTHVFVEAEEGPTSKLGFSGKVVLAEIIHHVPEGVAVGAVYAGFLNNSGDVTLAVALALTIGIALQNIPEAAFVSSPIRKRGEEKGKSFLLGVISGVVEPILGIATIIVVNAFPTILPQVMAFAGGAMTFLVIEDTIPGMITKRHSDKGTISFMIFFTIMMVITFVSRG
;
A
#
# COMPACT_ATOMS: atom_id res chain seq x y z
N MET A 1 8.44 -5.19 33.91
CA MET A 1 8.73 -6.23 32.91
C MET A 1 9.63 -7.27 33.55
N GLY A 2 9.22 -8.55 33.50
CA GLY A 2 9.96 -9.69 34.03
C GLY A 2 10.95 -10.29 33.03
N ILE A 3 11.69 -11.33 33.46
CA ILE A 3 12.75 -11.94 32.64
C ILE A 3 12.22 -12.59 31.37
N ILE A 4 11.06 -13.26 31.42
CA ILE A 4 10.46 -13.94 30.26
C ILE A 4 10.05 -12.91 29.20
N GLU A 5 9.38 -11.85 29.62
CA GLU A 5 8.97 -10.75 28.72
C GLU A 5 10.19 -10.09 28.08
N LEU A 6 11.27 -9.89 28.86
CA LEU A 6 12.50 -9.31 28.36
C LEU A 6 13.21 -10.22 27.35
N VAL A 7 13.25 -11.53 27.57
CA VAL A 7 13.82 -12.50 26.61
C VAL A 7 13.03 -12.52 25.32
N LEU A 8 11.69 -12.55 25.40
CA LEU A 8 10.84 -12.49 24.20
C LEU A 8 11.03 -11.19 23.42
N LEU A 9 11.13 -10.07 24.13
CA LEU A 9 11.45 -8.77 23.52
C LEU A 9 12.83 -8.79 22.86
N ALA A 10 13.87 -9.32 23.54
CA ALA A 10 15.23 -9.43 23.01
C ALA A 10 15.29 -10.30 21.74
N VAL A 11 14.55 -11.41 21.70
CA VAL A 11 14.43 -12.25 20.50
C VAL A 11 13.72 -11.49 19.39
N GLY A 12 12.60 -10.81 19.67
CA GLY A 12 11.88 -10.00 18.69
C GLY A 12 12.77 -8.94 18.05
N LEU A 13 13.41 -8.12 18.89
CA LEU A 13 14.35 -7.07 18.46
C LEU A 13 15.56 -7.58 17.69
N SER A 14 15.99 -8.82 17.93
CA SER A 14 17.14 -9.41 17.21
C SER A 14 16.83 -9.90 15.81
N MET A 15 15.55 -9.99 15.41
CA MET A 15 15.16 -10.58 14.12
C MET A 15 15.61 -9.75 12.92
N ASP A 16 15.53 -8.43 12.99
CA ASP A 16 15.98 -7.57 11.91
C ASP A 16 17.50 -7.64 11.73
N ALA A 17 18.25 -7.62 12.84
CA ALA A 17 19.70 -7.82 12.84
C ALA A 17 20.11 -9.21 12.33
N PHE A 18 19.35 -10.26 12.67
CA PHE A 18 19.54 -11.61 12.16
C PHE A 18 19.33 -11.68 10.64
N ALA A 19 18.23 -11.11 10.13
CA ALA A 19 17.95 -11.10 8.70
C ALA A 19 19.02 -10.36 7.91
N VAL A 20 19.42 -9.18 8.39
CA VAL A 20 20.51 -8.39 7.78
C VAL A 20 21.86 -9.12 7.85
N SER A 21 22.12 -9.85 8.94
CA SER A 21 23.33 -10.68 9.07
C SER A 21 23.34 -11.82 8.05
N ILE A 22 22.20 -12.46 7.77
CA ILE A 22 22.07 -13.46 6.70
C ILE A 22 22.42 -12.82 5.36
N CYS A 23 21.85 -11.66 5.04
CA CYS A 23 22.13 -10.94 3.80
C CYS A 23 23.63 -10.65 3.66
N LYS A 24 24.29 -10.20 4.73
CA LYS A 24 25.73 -9.97 4.75
C LYS A 24 26.56 -11.26 4.52
N GLY A 25 26.07 -12.34 5.06
CA GLY A 25 26.66 -13.68 4.81
C GLY A 25 26.54 -14.14 3.37
N LEU A 26 25.41 -13.86 2.71
CA LEU A 26 25.15 -14.19 1.31
C LEU A 26 26.13 -13.50 0.36
N GLU A 27 26.47 -12.23 0.63
CA GLU A 27 27.40 -11.41 -0.14
C GLU A 27 28.86 -11.87 -0.02
N THR A 28 29.22 -12.59 1.04
CA THR A 28 30.62 -12.87 1.40
C THR A 28 31.05 -14.26 0.91
N LYS A 29 32.16 -14.35 0.16
CA LYS A 29 32.69 -15.62 -0.41
C LYS A 29 33.09 -16.66 0.66
N LYS A 30 33.74 -16.22 1.73
CA LYS A 30 34.13 -17.07 2.89
C LYS A 30 34.09 -16.26 4.16
N ILE A 31 33.46 -16.78 5.20
CA ILE A 31 33.40 -16.14 6.51
C ILE A 31 34.30 -16.88 7.48
N SER A 32 35.22 -16.14 8.09
CA SER A 32 36.05 -16.59 9.20
C SER A 32 35.28 -16.45 10.54
N MET A 33 35.81 -17.12 11.59
CA MET A 33 35.25 -16.95 12.95
C MET A 33 35.33 -15.47 13.39
N LYS A 34 36.40 -14.75 13.00
CA LYS A 34 36.56 -13.33 13.35
C LYS A 34 35.46 -12.46 12.76
N GLU A 35 35.10 -12.66 11.50
CA GLU A 35 34.03 -11.90 10.80
C GLU A 35 32.66 -12.22 11.39
N SER A 36 32.41 -13.49 11.75
CA SER A 36 31.18 -13.90 12.43
C SER A 36 31.03 -13.21 13.79
N LEU A 37 32.11 -13.17 14.58
CA LEU A 37 32.12 -12.47 15.86
C LEU A 37 32.01 -10.97 15.68
N LEU A 38 32.68 -10.39 14.68
CA LEU A 38 32.60 -8.96 14.35
C LEU A 38 31.17 -8.54 14.02
N CYS A 39 30.48 -9.34 13.22
CA CYS A 39 29.07 -9.14 12.91
C CYS A 39 28.20 -9.12 14.17
N GLY A 40 28.38 -10.10 15.05
CA GLY A 40 27.72 -10.15 16.37
C GLY A 40 28.02 -8.92 17.24
N VAL A 41 29.30 -8.46 17.28
CA VAL A 41 29.70 -7.28 18.06
C VAL A 41 29.02 -6.00 17.51
N TRP A 42 28.98 -5.81 16.19
CA TRP A 42 28.34 -4.64 15.61
C TRP A 42 26.84 -4.63 15.91
N PHE A 43 26.12 -5.64 15.49
CA PHE A 43 24.67 -5.69 15.67
C PHE A 43 24.25 -5.82 17.14
N GLY A 44 24.86 -6.72 17.89
CA GLY A 44 24.58 -6.86 19.31
C GLY A 44 24.96 -5.62 20.12
N GLY A 45 26.13 -5.02 19.82
CA GLY A 45 26.59 -3.80 20.49
C GLY A 45 25.63 -2.64 20.30
N PHE A 46 25.19 -2.39 19.06
CA PHE A 46 24.21 -1.32 18.79
C PHE A 46 22.83 -1.64 19.35
N GLN A 47 22.40 -2.91 19.28
CA GLN A 47 21.10 -3.33 19.81
C GLN A 47 21.04 -3.23 21.34
N GLY A 48 22.18 -3.32 22.04
CA GLY A 48 22.24 -3.06 23.48
C GLY A 48 22.47 -1.59 23.84
N LEU A 49 23.22 -0.85 23.00
CA LEU A 49 23.53 0.57 23.23
C LEU A 49 22.31 1.47 22.99
N MET A 50 21.53 1.20 21.94
CA MET A 50 20.38 2.04 21.58
C MET A 50 19.30 2.10 22.66
N PRO A 51 18.85 1.00 23.30
CA PRO A 51 17.88 1.12 24.38
C PRO A 51 18.46 1.81 25.62
N LEU A 52 19.76 1.72 25.86
CA LEU A 52 20.39 2.49 26.93
C LEU A 52 20.34 4.00 26.64
N ILE A 53 20.66 4.41 25.40
CA ILE A 53 20.51 5.79 24.95
C ILE A 53 19.04 6.23 25.04
N GLY A 54 18.09 5.42 24.56
CA GLY A 54 16.66 5.70 24.67
C GLY A 54 16.18 5.93 26.10
N TYR A 55 16.62 5.08 27.04
CA TYR A 55 16.34 5.24 28.46
C TYR A 55 16.89 6.55 29.03
N LEU A 56 18.14 6.92 28.67
CA LEU A 56 18.79 8.16 29.13
C LEU A 56 18.14 9.42 28.54
N LEU A 57 17.68 9.36 27.28
CA LEU A 57 16.95 10.46 26.64
C LEU A 57 15.55 10.65 27.24
N GLY A 58 14.96 9.58 27.75
CA GLY A 58 13.65 9.62 28.41
C GLY A 58 12.50 9.96 27.47
N SER A 59 11.30 10.12 28.05
CA SER A 59 10.05 10.33 27.32
C SER A 59 9.96 11.66 26.53
N ASN A 60 10.80 12.64 26.84
CA ASN A 60 10.76 13.97 26.21
C ASN A 60 11.13 13.92 24.70
N PHE A 61 11.89 12.93 24.27
CA PHE A 61 12.34 12.77 22.88
C PHE A 61 11.56 11.72 22.10
N GLU A 62 10.65 11.01 22.74
CA GLU A 62 9.88 9.91 22.14
C GLU A 62 9.18 10.31 20.82
N LYS A 63 8.49 11.46 20.81
CA LYS A 63 7.78 11.94 19.61
C LYS A 63 8.70 12.23 18.43
N ILE A 64 9.90 12.75 18.68
CA ILE A 64 10.88 13.07 17.65
C ILE A 64 11.49 11.80 17.09
N ILE A 65 11.87 10.87 17.98
CA ILE A 65 12.47 9.59 17.60
C ILE A 65 11.49 8.77 16.78
N ASN A 66 10.27 8.57 17.28
CA ASN A 66 9.24 7.79 16.57
C ASN A 66 8.89 8.37 15.18
N LYS A 67 9.07 9.68 14.97
CA LYS A 67 8.81 10.32 13.68
C LYS A 67 9.96 10.15 12.68
N ILE A 68 11.21 10.20 13.13
CA ILE A 68 12.40 10.27 12.24
C ILE A 68 13.03 8.89 12.04
N ALA A 69 13.03 8.04 13.07
CA ALA A 69 13.73 6.77 13.09
C ALA A 69 13.32 5.81 11.95
N PRO A 70 12.03 5.60 11.66
CA PRO A 70 11.62 4.69 10.59
C PRO A 70 12.05 5.16 9.19
N TRP A 71 12.06 6.48 8.96
CA TRP A 71 12.57 7.05 7.72
C TRP A 71 14.06 6.82 7.54
N LEU A 72 14.83 7.02 8.62
CA LEU A 72 16.28 6.80 8.60
C LEU A 72 16.60 5.32 8.34
N ALA A 73 15.90 4.40 9.00
CA ALA A 73 16.06 2.96 8.79
C ALA A 73 15.75 2.57 7.34
N PHE A 74 14.62 3.03 6.81
CA PHE A 74 14.23 2.77 5.42
C PHE A 74 15.29 3.27 4.44
N ILE A 75 15.75 4.52 4.56
CA ILE A 75 16.75 5.11 3.65
C ILE A 75 18.05 4.32 3.68
N LEU A 76 18.54 3.96 4.88
CA LEU A 76 19.79 3.21 5.02
C LEU A 76 19.69 1.81 4.40
N LEU A 77 18.62 1.07 4.70
CA LEU A 77 18.40 -0.27 4.16
C LEU A 77 18.12 -0.25 2.65
N ALA A 78 17.42 0.80 2.16
CA ALA A 78 17.18 0.98 0.73
C ALA A 78 18.48 1.24 -0.05
N ILE A 79 19.38 2.06 0.46
CA ILE A 79 20.70 2.31 -0.15
C ILE A 79 21.49 1.00 -0.24
N ILE A 80 21.57 0.24 0.86
CA ILE A 80 22.35 -1.00 0.90
C ILE A 80 21.72 -2.06 0.00
N GLY A 81 20.40 -2.27 0.10
CA GLY A 81 19.67 -3.24 -0.73
C GLY A 81 19.77 -2.94 -2.24
N THR A 82 19.68 -1.66 -2.60
CA THR A 82 19.85 -1.24 -4.02
C THR A 82 21.25 -1.49 -4.52
N ASN A 83 22.28 -1.22 -3.71
CA ASN A 83 23.68 -1.52 -4.09
C ASN A 83 23.88 -3.02 -4.29
N MET A 84 23.37 -3.88 -3.39
CA MET A 84 23.43 -5.34 -3.55
C MET A 84 22.73 -5.82 -4.83
N LEU A 85 21.57 -5.25 -5.16
CA LEU A 85 20.86 -5.57 -6.41
C LEU A 85 21.68 -5.15 -7.63
N ARG A 86 22.28 -3.96 -7.59
CA ARG A 86 23.13 -3.45 -8.67
C ARG A 86 24.32 -4.38 -8.89
N GLU A 87 25.02 -4.80 -7.85
CA GLU A 87 26.14 -5.76 -7.91
C GLU A 87 25.69 -7.11 -8.49
N ALA A 88 24.54 -7.64 -8.05
CA ALA A 88 23.99 -8.89 -8.54
C ALA A 88 23.67 -8.88 -10.06
N PHE A 89 23.23 -7.74 -10.60
CA PHE A 89 22.82 -7.60 -12.00
C PHE A 89 23.90 -7.02 -12.92
N SER A 90 24.95 -6.35 -12.42
CA SER A 90 26.00 -5.75 -13.25
C SER A 90 26.95 -6.78 -13.87
N GLY A 91 27.03 -7.97 -13.30
CA GLY A 91 27.95 -9.02 -13.78
C GLY A 91 29.43 -8.66 -13.68
N GLU A 92 29.76 -7.48 -13.17
CA GLU A 92 31.13 -7.06 -12.94
C GLU A 92 31.64 -7.71 -11.66
N GLU A 93 32.64 -8.59 -11.81
CA GLU A 93 33.45 -9.01 -10.68
C GLU A 93 34.37 -7.85 -10.26
N GLU A 94 33.81 -6.77 -9.68
CA GLU A 94 34.66 -5.91 -8.89
C GLU A 94 35.26 -6.77 -7.78
N GLU A 95 36.58 -6.75 -7.65
CA GLU A 95 37.30 -7.21 -6.46
C GLU A 95 36.95 -6.30 -5.27
N THR A 96 35.67 -6.21 -4.93
CA THR A 96 35.24 -5.55 -3.71
C THR A 96 35.76 -6.40 -2.56
N LYS A 97 36.63 -5.78 -1.79
CA LYS A 97 37.04 -6.30 -0.48
C LYS A 97 35.77 -6.72 0.24
N PRO A 98 35.68 -7.94 0.82
CA PRO A 98 34.49 -8.41 1.49
C PRO A 98 34.05 -7.33 2.50
N GLY A 99 32.88 -6.78 2.28
CA GLY A 99 32.43 -5.52 2.86
C GLY A 99 32.06 -5.59 4.34
N PHE A 100 32.96 -6.09 5.18
CA PHE A 100 32.97 -5.84 6.65
C PHE A 100 33.67 -4.49 6.94
N ASP A 101 33.55 -3.54 5.99
CA ASP A 101 34.05 -2.19 6.22
C ASP A 101 33.21 -1.50 7.32
N ILE A 102 33.90 -0.68 8.09
CA ILE A 102 33.32 -0.01 9.27
C ILE A 102 32.08 0.81 8.90
N LYS A 103 32.09 1.46 7.73
CA LYS A 103 30.99 2.33 7.28
C LYS A 103 29.70 1.53 7.02
N THR A 104 29.80 0.44 6.27
CA THR A 104 28.65 -0.42 5.95
C THR A 104 28.11 -1.12 7.22
N MET A 105 29.00 -1.68 8.04
CA MET A 105 28.60 -2.32 9.30
C MET A 105 27.94 -1.32 10.27
N PHE A 106 28.45 -0.10 10.37
CA PHE A 106 27.86 0.96 11.17
C PHE A 106 26.46 1.33 10.67
N MET A 107 26.30 1.57 9.36
CA MET A 107 24.98 1.93 8.79
C MET A 107 23.95 0.83 9.01
N MET A 108 24.32 -0.43 8.77
CA MET A 108 23.45 -1.57 9.01
C MET A 108 23.06 -1.73 10.48
N ALA A 109 24.03 -1.62 11.39
CA ALA A 109 23.80 -1.76 12.82
C ALA A 109 22.91 -0.62 13.36
N VAL A 110 23.11 0.61 12.91
CA VAL A 110 22.23 1.74 13.26
C VAL A 110 20.83 1.49 12.71
N ALA A 111 20.69 1.12 11.44
CA ALA A 111 19.38 0.91 10.82
C ALA A 111 18.53 -0.17 11.53
N THR A 112 19.15 -1.27 11.96
CA THR A 112 18.47 -2.40 12.61
C THR A 112 18.26 -2.22 14.12
N SER A 113 18.83 -1.19 14.74
CA SER A 113 18.73 -0.94 16.19
C SER A 113 17.93 0.31 16.57
N ILE A 114 17.31 0.94 15.58
CA ILE A 114 16.49 2.14 15.79
C ILE A 114 15.23 1.85 16.62
N ASP A 115 14.60 0.71 16.42
CA ASP A 115 13.49 0.20 17.19
C ASP A 115 13.87 -0.05 18.67
N ALA A 116 15.08 -0.53 18.91
CA ALA A 116 15.62 -0.70 20.24
C ALA A 116 15.76 0.65 21.01
N LEU A 117 16.02 1.75 20.30
CA LEU A 117 16.01 3.09 20.89
C LEU A 117 14.62 3.43 21.46
N ALA A 118 13.56 3.18 20.70
CA ALA A 118 12.18 3.39 21.15
C ALA A 118 11.85 2.51 22.37
N VAL A 119 12.25 1.24 22.33
CA VAL A 119 12.10 0.33 23.48
C VAL A 119 12.82 0.84 24.72
N GLY A 120 14.01 1.44 24.57
CA GLY A 120 14.71 2.06 25.70
C GLY A 120 13.92 3.19 26.37
N ILE A 121 13.19 3.99 25.60
CA ILE A 121 12.28 5.01 26.13
C ILE A 121 11.14 4.36 26.94
N THR A 122 10.59 3.25 26.45
CA THR A 122 9.51 2.54 27.17
C THR A 122 9.98 1.96 28.51
N PHE A 123 11.27 1.68 28.69
CA PHE A 123 11.82 1.24 29.98
C PHE A 123 11.70 2.31 31.09
N VAL A 124 11.49 3.57 30.74
CA VAL A 124 11.18 4.63 31.71
C VAL A 124 9.77 4.44 32.26
N ALA A 125 8.80 4.12 31.39
CA ALA A 125 7.39 3.95 31.75
C ALA A 125 7.11 2.56 32.35
N VAL A 126 7.77 1.52 31.79
CA VAL A 126 7.65 0.12 32.23
C VAL A 126 9.02 -0.43 32.63
N PRO A 127 9.49 -0.12 33.85
CA PRO A 127 10.83 -0.50 34.28
C PRO A 127 11.06 -2.02 34.26
N VAL A 128 12.28 -2.41 33.86
CA VAL A 128 12.75 -3.78 34.01
C VAL A 128 12.90 -4.09 35.51
N LYS A 129 12.33 -5.20 35.97
CA LYS A 129 12.35 -5.64 37.38
C LYS A 129 12.74 -7.12 37.41
N ILE A 130 14.02 -7.38 37.50
CA ILE A 130 14.58 -8.75 37.51
C ILE A 130 15.41 -8.95 38.75
N LEU A 131 16.18 -7.94 39.16
CA LEU A 131 17.04 -7.95 40.33
C LEU A 131 16.45 -7.02 41.39
N ASP A 132 16.65 -7.32 42.66
CA ASP A 132 16.29 -6.43 43.79
C ASP A 132 17.33 -5.28 43.93
N THR A 133 17.46 -4.50 42.86
CA THR A 133 18.42 -3.43 42.71
C THR A 133 17.80 -2.17 42.11
N ALA A 134 18.59 -1.12 42.00
CA ALA A 134 18.13 0.13 41.35
C ALA A 134 17.64 -0.08 39.91
N VAL A 135 16.65 0.70 39.50
CA VAL A 135 16.02 0.63 38.16
C VAL A 135 17.07 0.71 37.05
N LEU A 136 18.05 1.59 37.21
CA LEU A 136 19.14 1.74 36.24
C LEU A 136 19.97 0.46 36.05
N ILE A 137 20.25 -0.28 37.12
CA ILE A 137 20.98 -1.55 37.06
C ILE A 137 20.18 -2.60 36.33
N ASN A 138 18.87 -2.70 36.62
CA ASN A 138 17.96 -3.58 35.91
C ASN A 138 17.85 -3.22 34.41
N THR A 139 17.83 -1.93 34.07
CA THR A 139 17.84 -1.47 32.68
C THR A 139 19.14 -1.84 31.96
N ILE A 140 20.29 -1.64 32.59
CA ILE A 140 21.60 -2.06 32.03
C ILE A 140 21.62 -3.57 31.82
N PHE A 141 21.11 -4.36 32.77
CA PHE A 141 20.99 -5.81 32.62
C PHE A 141 20.10 -6.18 31.43
N GLY A 142 18.96 -5.48 31.25
CA GLY A 142 18.08 -5.68 30.12
C GLY A 142 18.76 -5.37 28.78
N CYS A 143 19.48 -4.25 28.71
CA CYS A 143 20.27 -3.88 27.53
C CYS A 143 21.37 -4.89 27.22
N ALA A 144 22.05 -5.42 28.25
CA ALA A 144 23.08 -6.45 28.10
C ALA A 144 22.50 -7.78 27.59
N LEU A 145 21.31 -8.15 28.06
CA LEU A 145 20.62 -9.34 27.56
C LEU A 145 20.22 -9.21 26.10
N ILE A 146 19.66 -8.05 25.71
CA ILE A 146 19.34 -7.75 24.31
C ILE A 146 20.61 -7.78 23.44
N CYS A 147 21.70 -7.18 23.91
CA CYS A 147 23.02 -7.25 23.26
C CYS A 147 23.47 -8.70 23.02
N LEU A 148 23.41 -9.53 24.04
CA LEU A 148 23.85 -10.94 23.97
C LEU A 148 23.02 -11.78 23.02
N VAL A 149 21.69 -11.65 23.10
CA VAL A 149 20.77 -12.37 22.20
C VAL A 149 21.03 -11.98 20.77
N THR A 150 21.08 -10.68 20.46
CA THR A 150 21.34 -10.17 19.11
C THR A 150 22.74 -10.57 18.62
N PHE A 151 23.75 -10.55 19.47
CA PHE A 151 25.09 -11.03 19.13
C PHE A 151 25.07 -12.47 18.64
N VAL A 152 24.41 -13.37 19.38
CA VAL A 152 24.33 -14.79 19.04
C VAL A 152 23.57 -14.99 17.73
N PHE A 153 22.41 -14.35 17.58
CA PHE A 153 21.61 -14.45 16.36
C PHE A 153 22.38 -13.92 15.14
N SER A 154 23.03 -12.77 15.24
CA SER A 154 23.78 -12.18 14.12
C SER A 154 25.01 -13.01 13.75
N ALA A 155 25.74 -13.55 14.74
CA ALA A 155 26.89 -14.43 14.49
C ALA A 155 26.49 -15.75 13.82
N ILE A 156 25.31 -16.27 14.13
CA ILE A 156 24.74 -17.46 13.47
C ILE A 156 24.20 -17.07 12.09
N GLY A 157 23.47 -15.99 11.99
CA GLY A 157 22.85 -15.51 10.75
C GLY A 157 23.84 -15.31 9.61
N VAL A 158 24.98 -14.65 9.89
CA VAL A 158 26.01 -14.43 8.89
C VAL A 158 26.64 -15.73 8.39
N ARG A 159 26.73 -16.77 9.20
CA ARG A 159 27.22 -18.08 8.79
C ARG A 159 26.20 -18.84 7.94
N ILE A 160 24.93 -18.78 8.35
CA ILE A 160 23.85 -19.38 7.56
C ILE A 160 23.87 -18.73 6.16
N GLY A 161 23.90 -17.40 6.08
CA GLY A 161 23.96 -16.67 4.82
C GLY A 161 25.17 -17.09 3.96
N ASN A 162 26.35 -17.23 4.54
CA ASN A 162 27.57 -17.60 3.81
C ASN A 162 27.47 -19.01 3.19
N VAL A 163 26.91 -19.98 3.91
CA VAL A 163 26.75 -21.36 3.39
C VAL A 163 25.86 -21.35 2.14
N PHE A 164 24.78 -20.55 2.15
CA PHE A 164 23.91 -20.41 0.98
C PHE A 164 24.54 -19.57 -0.14
N GLY A 165 25.21 -18.45 0.19
CA GLY A 165 25.83 -17.53 -0.75
C GLY A 165 26.99 -18.16 -1.54
N ALA A 166 27.81 -18.99 -0.93
CA ALA A 166 28.92 -19.69 -1.58
C ALA A 166 28.47 -20.58 -2.75
N ARG A 167 27.21 -21.03 -2.74
CA ARG A 167 26.66 -21.94 -3.77
C ARG A 167 25.91 -21.19 -4.89
N TYR A 168 25.39 -19.98 -4.62
CA TYR A 168 24.51 -19.23 -5.53
C TYR A 168 24.78 -17.72 -5.47
N LYS A 169 26.02 -17.26 -5.70
CA LYS A 169 26.49 -15.88 -5.45
C LYS A 169 25.53 -14.78 -5.96
N SER A 170 25.32 -14.69 -7.27
CA SER A 170 24.48 -13.62 -7.85
C SER A 170 23.00 -13.71 -7.40
N GLY A 171 22.43 -14.92 -7.37
CA GLY A 171 21.06 -15.10 -6.87
C GLY A 171 20.94 -14.81 -5.38
N ALA A 172 21.96 -15.07 -4.58
CA ALA A 172 22.00 -14.80 -3.15
C ALA A 172 22.13 -13.30 -2.85
N GLU A 173 22.98 -12.57 -3.60
CA GLU A 173 23.12 -11.12 -3.52
C GLU A 173 21.81 -10.41 -3.91
N ALA A 174 21.17 -10.86 -5.01
CA ALA A 174 19.85 -10.34 -5.40
C ALA A 174 18.78 -10.60 -4.31
N ALA A 175 18.71 -11.84 -3.78
CA ALA A 175 17.79 -12.17 -2.71
C ALA A 175 18.04 -11.32 -1.45
N GLY A 176 19.30 -11.14 -1.05
CA GLY A 176 19.69 -10.28 0.06
C GLY A 176 19.26 -8.83 -0.13
N GLY A 177 19.51 -8.28 -1.32
CA GLY A 177 19.10 -6.92 -1.68
C GLY A 177 17.58 -6.73 -1.60
N PHE A 178 16.80 -7.68 -2.13
CA PHE A 178 15.33 -7.66 -2.02
C PHE A 178 14.86 -7.77 -0.56
N VAL A 179 15.49 -8.63 0.26
CA VAL A 179 15.14 -8.77 1.68
C VAL A 179 15.39 -7.46 2.43
N LEU A 180 16.52 -6.78 2.19
CA LEU A 180 16.81 -5.49 2.84
C LEU A 180 15.82 -4.40 2.43
N LEU A 181 15.46 -4.31 1.16
CA LEU A 181 14.42 -3.39 0.67
C LEU A 181 13.07 -3.71 1.32
N PHE A 182 12.72 -4.99 1.43
CA PHE A 182 11.48 -5.42 2.06
C PHE A 182 11.44 -5.09 3.56
N ILE A 183 12.53 -5.32 4.30
CA ILE A 183 12.63 -4.95 5.73
C ILE A 183 12.50 -3.44 5.89
N GLY A 184 13.23 -2.65 5.10
CA GLY A 184 13.12 -1.19 5.14
C GLY A 184 11.71 -0.70 4.85
N LEU A 185 11.07 -1.24 3.82
CA LEU A 185 9.69 -0.93 3.47
C LEU A 185 8.72 -1.35 4.58
N LYS A 186 8.90 -2.54 5.17
CA LYS A 186 8.10 -3.02 6.30
C LYS A 186 8.17 -2.06 7.47
N ILE A 187 9.36 -1.63 7.89
CA ILE A 187 9.54 -0.66 8.99
C ILE A 187 8.79 0.64 8.69
N LEU A 188 8.89 1.14 7.46
CA LEU A 188 8.19 2.35 7.05
C LEU A 188 6.66 2.17 7.04
N LEU A 189 6.17 1.03 6.55
CA LEU A 189 4.75 0.70 6.52
C LEU A 189 4.18 0.53 7.95
N GLU A 190 4.93 -0.07 8.86
CA GLU A 190 4.57 -0.17 10.28
C GLU A 190 4.46 1.21 10.93
N HIS A 191 5.37 2.12 10.62
CA HIS A 191 5.31 3.51 11.08
C HIS A 191 4.04 4.23 10.62
N PHE A 192 3.54 3.94 9.43
CA PHE A 192 2.28 4.48 8.91
C PHE A 192 1.02 3.71 9.37
N GLY A 193 1.16 2.80 10.34
CA GLY A 193 0.04 2.02 10.85
C GLY A 193 -0.53 0.99 9.87
N VAL A 194 0.25 0.63 8.83
CA VAL A 194 -0.21 -0.32 7.80
C VAL A 194 -0.51 -1.69 8.42
N THR A 195 0.28 -2.13 9.39
CA THR A 195 0.03 -3.40 10.09
C THR A 195 -1.26 -3.39 10.90
N GLU A 196 -1.64 -2.24 11.47
CA GLU A 196 -2.90 -2.10 12.22
C GLU A 196 -4.11 -2.27 11.28
N PHE A 197 -4.10 -1.62 10.11
CA PHE A 197 -5.22 -1.80 9.18
C PHE A 197 -5.17 -3.14 8.45
N MET A 198 -4.00 -3.70 8.16
CA MET A 198 -3.86 -5.04 7.58
C MET A 198 -4.37 -6.15 8.52
N ASN A 199 -4.27 -5.94 9.84
CA ASN A 199 -4.85 -6.82 10.84
C ASN A 199 -6.35 -6.58 11.06
N ASN A 200 -6.89 -5.47 10.54
CA ASN A 200 -8.32 -5.20 10.58
C ASN A 200 -8.99 -5.88 9.39
N GLY A 201 -9.63 -7.02 9.66
CA GLY A 201 -10.30 -7.82 8.63
C GLY A 201 -11.34 -7.04 7.81
N ASP A 202 -12.07 -6.11 8.46
CA ASP A 202 -13.10 -5.30 7.79
C ASP A 202 -12.49 -4.36 6.75
N VAL A 203 -11.33 -3.75 7.06
CA VAL A 203 -10.62 -2.85 6.15
C VAL A 203 -10.03 -3.63 4.98
N LEU A 204 -9.32 -4.74 5.27
CA LEU A 204 -8.72 -5.56 4.24
C LEU A 204 -9.78 -6.13 3.27
N PHE A 205 -10.89 -6.65 3.85
CA PHE A 205 -12.00 -7.16 3.07
C PHE A 205 -12.63 -6.07 2.21
N GLY A 206 -12.86 -4.89 2.81
CA GLY A 206 -13.42 -3.74 2.11
C GLY A 206 -12.56 -3.25 0.94
N LEU A 207 -11.23 -3.23 1.08
CA LEU A 207 -10.30 -2.86 -0.02
C LEU A 207 -10.35 -3.85 -1.19
N LEU A 208 -10.72 -5.11 -0.93
CA LEU A 208 -10.79 -6.15 -1.96
C LEU A 208 -12.17 -6.26 -2.64
N ILE A 209 -13.24 -5.80 -1.99
CA ILE A 209 -14.61 -5.90 -2.53
C ILE A 209 -14.74 -5.31 -3.95
N PRO A 210 -14.26 -4.09 -4.27
CA PRO A 210 -14.33 -3.53 -5.61
C PRO A 210 -13.62 -4.40 -6.65
N PHE A 211 -12.41 -4.85 -6.32
CA PHE A 211 -11.63 -5.74 -7.19
C PHE A 211 -12.35 -7.08 -7.47
N VAL A 212 -13.07 -7.63 -6.49
CA VAL A 212 -13.94 -8.82 -6.72
C VAL A 212 -15.03 -8.48 -7.73
N GLY A 213 -15.62 -7.28 -7.69
CA GLY A 213 -16.56 -6.80 -8.72
C GLY A 213 -15.94 -6.82 -10.12
N THR A 214 -14.73 -6.31 -10.27
CA THR A 214 -13.98 -6.33 -11.54
C THR A 214 -13.71 -7.75 -12.02
N ILE A 215 -13.32 -8.68 -11.14
CA ILE A 215 -13.13 -10.10 -11.49
C ILE A 215 -14.43 -10.72 -12.01
N LEU A 216 -15.54 -10.49 -11.31
CA LEU A 216 -16.86 -10.99 -11.70
C LEU A 216 -17.29 -10.42 -13.04
N GLY A 217 -17.09 -9.13 -13.27
CA GLY A 217 -17.38 -8.45 -14.53
C GLY A 217 -16.55 -9.01 -15.70
N ALA A 218 -15.24 -9.12 -15.51
CA ALA A 218 -14.35 -9.70 -16.51
C ALA A 218 -14.72 -11.15 -16.86
N ALA A 219 -15.24 -11.92 -15.87
CA ALA A 219 -15.66 -13.32 -16.08
C ALA A 219 -16.87 -13.48 -17.01
N PHE A 220 -17.64 -12.41 -17.29
CA PHE A 220 -18.72 -12.46 -18.27
C PHE A 220 -18.26 -12.90 -19.66
N VAL A 221 -17.00 -12.71 -20.02
CA VAL A 221 -16.42 -13.18 -21.29
C VAL A 221 -16.53 -14.71 -21.48
N PHE A 222 -16.64 -15.47 -20.39
CA PHE A 222 -16.83 -16.94 -20.50
C PHE A 222 -18.28 -17.33 -20.78
N VAL A 223 -19.24 -16.52 -20.35
CA VAL A 223 -20.68 -16.78 -20.43
C VAL A 223 -21.31 -16.15 -21.67
N ILE A 224 -20.95 -14.90 -21.98
CA ILE A 224 -21.48 -14.16 -23.10
C ILE A 224 -20.73 -14.57 -24.37
N SER A 225 -21.39 -15.30 -25.26
CA SER A 225 -20.84 -15.72 -26.57
C SER A 225 -21.05 -14.69 -27.68
N ASN A 226 -22.08 -13.86 -27.56
CA ASN A 226 -22.47 -12.83 -28.53
C ASN A 226 -22.34 -11.44 -27.92
N GLU A 227 -22.45 -10.41 -28.78
CA GLU A 227 -22.50 -9.02 -28.29
C GLU A 227 -23.61 -8.81 -27.26
N MET A 228 -23.32 -8.06 -26.24
CA MET A 228 -24.30 -7.59 -25.28
C MET A 228 -25.33 -6.71 -26.02
N LYS A 229 -26.62 -7.00 -25.84
CA LYS A 229 -27.70 -6.21 -26.47
C LYS A 229 -27.57 -4.74 -26.04
N GLU A 230 -27.86 -3.84 -27.00
CA GLU A 230 -27.76 -2.38 -26.75
C GLU A 230 -28.58 -1.93 -25.53
N ASP A 231 -29.79 -2.43 -25.38
CA ASP A 231 -30.65 -2.18 -24.24
C ASP A 231 -29.99 -2.53 -22.87
N ILE A 232 -29.27 -3.65 -22.83
CA ILE A 232 -28.56 -4.09 -21.61
C ILE A 232 -27.36 -3.18 -21.33
N LYS A 233 -26.63 -2.80 -22.38
CA LYS A 233 -25.51 -1.83 -22.22
C LYS A 233 -26.00 -0.51 -21.64
N LEU A 234 -27.10 0.04 -22.16
CA LEU A 234 -27.68 1.28 -21.64
C LEU A 234 -28.10 1.17 -20.16
N LEU A 235 -28.78 0.06 -19.81
CA LEU A 235 -29.17 -0.15 -18.41
C LEU A 235 -27.98 -0.28 -17.48
N LEU A 236 -26.93 -1.00 -17.89
CA LEU A 236 -25.72 -1.22 -17.10
C LEU A 236 -24.88 0.07 -16.98
N SER A 237 -24.73 0.84 -18.07
CA SER A 237 -24.05 2.15 -18.00
C SER A 237 -24.81 3.12 -17.13
N GLY A 238 -26.15 3.16 -17.21
CA GLY A 238 -26.97 3.97 -16.32
C GLY A 238 -26.84 3.56 -14.86
N MET A 239 -26.82 2.27 -14.58
CA MET A 239 -26.57 1.74 -13.23
C MET A 239 -25.23 2.20 -12.69
N ALA A 240 -24.13 1.99 -13.43
CA ALA A 240 -22.79 2.38 -13.02
C ALA A 240 -22.70 3.89 -12.75
N GLY A 241 -23.13 4.74 -13.69
CA GLY A 241 -23.11 6.19 -13.51
C GLY A 241 -23.95 6.69 -12.34
N GLY A 242 -25.14 6.10 -12.13
CA GLY A 242 -25.99 6.45 -10.99
C GLY A 242 -25.34 6.14 -9.63
N ILE A 243 -24.71 4.97 -9.51
CA ILE A 243 -23.97 4.56 -8.33
C ILE A 243 -22.77 5.50 -8.11
N MET A 244 -21.94 5.73 -9.15
CA MET A 244 -20.76 6.59 -9.06
C MET A 244 -21.08 8.00 -8.57
N VAL A 245 -22.12 8.64 -9.15
CA VAL A 245 -22.50 10.00 -8.74
C VAL A 245 -23.02 10.00 -7.30
N ALA A 246 -23.84 9.04 -6.92
CA ALA A 246 -24.32 8.93 -5.55
C ALA A 246 -23.19 8.73 -4.54
N CYS A 247 -22.21 7.86 -4.84
CA CYS A 247 -21.02 7.65 -4.02
C CYS A 247 -20.19 8.93 -3.92
N SER A 248 -19.95 9.62 -5.04
CA SER A 248 -19.19 10.88 -5.08
C SER A 248 -19.83 11.97 -4.22
N MET A 249 -21.16 12.13 -4.35
CA MET A 249 -21.87 13.18 -3.63
C MET A 249 -22.08 12.83 -2.15
N TRP A 250 -22.60 11.64 -1.87
CA TRP A 250 -23.06 11.32 -0.53
C TRP A 250 -21.97 10.66 0.33
N ALA A 251 -21.15 9.76 -0.19
CA ALA A 251 -20.12 9.13 0.62
C ALA A 251 -18.87 10.01 0.76
N LEU A 252 -18.49 10.80 -0.26
CA LEU A 252 -17.23 11.55 -0.28
C LEU A 252 -17.41 13.05 0.00
N LEU A 253 -18.29 13.76 -0.72
CA LEU A 253 -18.42 15.22 -0.58
C LEU A 253 -19.24 15.63 0.64
N TYR A 254 -20.35 14.97 0.88
CA TYR A 254 -21.24 15.33 2.00
C TYR A 254 -20.54 15.38 3.37
N PRO A 255 -19.67 14.42 3.76
CA PRO A 255 -18.97 14.48 5.04
C PRO A 255 -18.06 15.71 5.19
N VAL A 256 -17.58 16.24 4.08
CA VAL A 256 -16.73 17.45 4.07
C VAL A 256 -17.57 18.71 4.17
N VAL A 257 -18.66 18.76 3.42
CA VAL A 257 -19.58 19.93 3.37
C VAL A 257 -20.38 20.07 4.66
N SER A 258 -20.88 18.97 5.22
CA SER A 258 -21.66 18.97 6.46
C SER A 258 -20.91 19.54 7.67
N LYS A 259 -19.56 19.47 7.63
CA LYS A 259 -18.68 20.09 8.65
C LYS A 259 -18.36 21.57 8.37
N GLY A 260 -19.06 22.21 7.44
CA GLY A 260 -18.84 23.61 7.08
C GLY A 260 -17.56 23.86 6.26
N ARG A 261 -16.87 22.81 5.76
CA ARG A 261 -15.61 22.93 5.01
C ARG A 261 -15.85 23.08 3.52
N ILE A 262 -16.77 23.94 3.12
CA ILE A 262 -17.22 24.08 1.72
C ILE A 262 -16.10 24.53 0.77
N THR A 263 -15.19 25.38 1.22
CA THR A 263 -14.04 25.83 0.42
C THR A 263 -13.06 24.67 0.14
N ILE A 264 -12.83 23.81 1.13
CA ILE A 264 -12.01 22.60 0.97
C ILE A 264 -12.70 21.63 0.02
N ALA A 265 -14.02 21.44 0.18
CA ALA A 265 -14.80 20.56 -0.70
C ALA A 265 -14.75 21.06 -2.15
N ALA A 266 -14.97 22.35 -2.40
CA ALA A 266 -14.93 22.93 -3.74
C ALA A 266 -13.52 22.87 -4.36
N ALA A 267 -12.49 23.25 -3.61
CA ALA A 267 -11.11 23.22 -4.09
C ALA A 267 -10.65 21.78 -4.37
N GLY A 268 -10.87 20.84 -3.44
CA GLY A 268 -10.52 19.43 -3.63
C GLY A 268 -11.25 18.81 -4.82
N PHE A 269 -12.54 19.09 -4.97
CA PHE A 269 -13.34 18.64 -6.10
C PHE A 269 -12.76 19.14 -7.44
N LEU A 270 -12.47 20.44 -7.57
CA LEU A 270 -11.88 20.99 -8.80
C LEU A 270 -10.48 20.46 -9.09
N VAL A 271 -9.68 20.22 -8.05
CA VAL A 271 -8.36 19.57 -8.20
C VAL A 271 -8.53 18.13 -8.70
N GLY A 272 -9.51 17.37 -8.19
CA GLY A 272 -9.85 16.03 -8.67
C GLY A 272 -10.29 16.03 -10.14
N VAL A 273 -11.18 16.93 -10.53
CA VAL A 273 -11.59 17.13 -11.93
C VAL A 273 -10.36 17.44 -12.81
N GLY A 274 -9.52 18.40 -12.40
CA GLY A 274 -8.33 18.79 -13.15
C GLY A 274 -7.30 17.64 -13.25
N PHE A 275 -7.12 16.88 -12.19
CA PHE A 275 -6.23 15.71 -12.19
C PHE A 275 -6.72 14.64 -13.18
N GLN A 276 -8.02 14.31 -13.15
CA GLN A 276 -8.59 13.31 -14.04
C GLN A 276 -8.50 13.73 -15.49
N TYR A 277 -8.82 14.99 -15.80
CA TYR A 277 -8.64 15.58 -17.12
C TYR A 277 -7.19 15.48 -17.61
N LEU A 278 -6.21 15.80 -16.74
CA LEU A 278 -4.79 15.71 -17.12
C LEU A 278 -4.34 14.27 -17.30
N LEU A 279 -4.82 13.35 -16.48
CA LEU A 279 -4.50 11.91 -16.58
C LEU A 279 -5.01 11.35 -17.91
N ASP A 280 -6.22 11.72 -18.27
CA ASP A 280 -6.88 11.36 -19.52
C ASP A 280 -6.09 11.85 -20.76
N LYS A 281 -5.63 13.09 -20.73
CA LYS A 281 -4.78 13.65 -21.79
C LYS A 281 -3.36 13.11 -21.83
N ALA A 282 -2.83 12.60 -20.71
CA ALA A 282 -1.45 12.14 -20.61
C ALA A 282 -1.27 10.66 -21.01
N ILE A 283 -2.31 9.83 -20.89
CA ILE A 283 -2.23 8.38 -21.12
C ILE A 283 -2.93 8.02 -22.42
N PRO A 284 -2.25 7.26 -23.34
CA PRO A 284 -2.87 6.81 -24.58
C PRO A 284 -3.92 5.74 -24.29
N HIS A 285 -5.18 6.01 -24.55
CA HIS A 285 -6.28 5.10 -24.29
C HIS A 285 -7.38 5.18 -25.35
N THR A 286 -8.39 4.31 -25.25
CA THR A 286 -9.52 4.26 -26.18
C THR A 286 -10.82 4.16 -25.41
N HIS A 287 -11.70 5.11 -25.58
CA HIS A 287 -13.05 5.10 -25.05
C HIS A 287 -13.90 4.04 -25.75
N VAL A 288 -14.34 3.01 -25.01
CA VAL A 288 -15.01 1.85 -25.58
C VAL A 288 -16.39 2.19 -26.19
N PHE A 289 -17.10 3.17 -25.61
CA PHE A 289 -18.44 3.55 -26.05
C PHE A 289 -18.47 4.46 -27.29
N VAL A 290 -17.44 5.27 -27.48
CA VAL A 290 -17.37 6.27 -28.57
C VAL A 290 -16.39 5.83 -29.65
N GLU A 291 -15.62 4.76 -29.41
CA GLU A 291 -14.51 4.28 -30.26
C GLU A 291 -13.50 5.39 -30.62
N ALA A 292 -13.36 6.38 -29.74
CA ALA A 292 -12.42 7.49 -29.87
C ALA A 292 -11.10 7.16 -29.18
N GLU A 293 -9.98 7.48 -29.83
CA GLU A 293 -8.66 7.39 -29.23
C GLU A 293 -8.27 8.75 -28.64
N GLU A 294 -7.79 8.75 -27.40
CA GLU A 294 -7.28 9.93 -26.70
C GLU A 294 -5.86 9.73 -26.18
N GLY A 295 -5.23 10.87 -25.76
CA GLY A 295 -3.86 10.89 -25.29
C GLY A 295 -2.80 10.88 -26.40
N PRO A 296 -1.52 10.74 -26.05
CA PRO A 296 -0.42 10.77 -27.01
C PRO A 296 -0.41 9.53 -27.92
N THR A 297 0.12 9.70 -29.13
CA THR A 297 0.27 8.59 -30.08
C THR A 297 1.09 7.46 -29.46
N SER A 298 0.57 6.24 -29.54
CA SER A 298 1.19 5.06 -28.91
C SER A 298 1.22 3.87 -29.86
N LYS A 299 2.26 3.02 -29.72
CA LYS A 299 2.37 1.72 -30.41
C LYS A 299 1.54 0.61 -29.74
N LEU A 300 0.83 0.91 -28.67
CA LEU A 300 -0.03 -0.05 -27.98
C LEU A 300 -1.18 -0.49 -28.89
N GLY A 301 -1.44 -1.79 -28.92
CA GLY A 301 -2.61 -2.33 -29.61
C GLY A 301 -3.92 -1.95 -28.89
N PHE A 302 -5.05 -2.18 -29.54
CA PHE A 302 -6.37 -1.87 -29.03
C PHE A 302 -6.60 -2.38 -27.60
N SER A 303 -6.29 -3.66 -27.35
CA SER A 303 -6.47 -4.28 -26.03
C SER A 303 -5.71 -3.54 -24.93
N GLY A 304 -4.47 -3.12 -25.22
CA GLY A 304 -3.68 -2.33 -24.25
C GLY A 304 -4.28 -0.95 -23.98
N LYS A 305 -4.80 -0.26 -25.01
CA LYS A 305 -5.43 1.05 -24.85
C LYS A 305 -6.75 0.97 -24.08
N VAL A 306 -7.54 -0.07 -24.28
CA VAL A 306 -8.78 -0.30 -23.52
C VAL A 306 -8.48 -0.61 -22.04
N VAL A 307 -7.46 -1.43 -21.77
CA VAL A 307 -7.04 -1.70 -20.38
C VAL A 307 -6.52 -0.43 -19.69
N LEU A 308 -5.78 0.43 -20.40
CA LEU A 308 -5.33 1.70 -19.85
C LEU A 308 -6.50 2.66 -19.56
N ALA A 309 -7.51 2.72 -20.42
CA ALA A 309 -8.73 3.47 -20.15
C ALA A 309 -9.34 3.07 -18.81
N GLU A 310 -9.52 1.78 -18.60
CA GLU A 310 -10.11 1.25 -17.36
C GLU A 310 -9.21 1.49 -16.13
N ILE A 311 -7.89 1.37 -16.27
CA ILE A 311 -6.96 1.72 -15.20
C ILE A 311 -7.14 3.18 -14.77
N ILE A 312 -7.32 4.11 -15.72
CA ILE A 312 -7.58 5.53 -15.46
C ILE A 312 -8.87 5.70 -14.64
N HIS A 313 -9.91 4.92 -14.93
CA HIS A 313 -11.18 4.94 -14.19
C HIS A 313 -11.01 4.42 -12.76
N HIS A 314 -10.29 3.33 -12.56
CA HIS A 314 -10.06 2.74 -11.24
C HIS A 314 -9.16 3.58 -10.31
N VAL A 315 -8.40 4.58 -10.84
CA VAL A 315 -7.55 5.47 -10.01
C VAL A 315 -8.36 6.23 -8.95
N PRO A 316 -9.38 7.03 -9.29
CA PRO A 316 -10.15 7.76 -8.29
C PRO A 316 -10.99 6.84 -7.39
N GLU A 317 -11.40 5.68 -7.87
CA GLU A 317 -12.15 4.69 -7.10
C GLU A 317 -11.30 4.10 -5.98
N GLY A 318 -10.06 3.68 -6.28
CA GLY A 318 -9.12 3.21 -5.28
C GLY A 318 -8.82 4.28 -4.23
N VAL A 319 -8.64 5.54 -4.66
CA VAL A 319 -8.46 6.67 -3.73
C VAL A 319 -9.71 6.89 -2.87
N ALA A 320 -10.91 6.78 -3.44
CA ALA A 320 -12.18 6.92 -2.72
C ALA A 320 -12.35 5.86 -1.63
N VAL A 321 -12.10 4.58 -1.98
CA VAL A 321 -12.14 3.46 -1.03
C VAL A 321 -11.13 3.67 0.10
N GLY A 322 -9.89 4.00 -0.24
CA GLY A 322 -8.84 4.29 0.74
C GLY A 322 -9.19 5.45 1.66
N ALA A 323 -9.79 6.52 1.13
CA ALA A 323 -10.19 7.69 1.90
C ALA A 323 -11.29 7.38 2.94
N VAL A 324 -12.32 6.60 2.58
CA VAL A 324 -13.38 6.28 3.54
C VAL A 324 -12.88 5.30 4.61
N TYR A 325 -12.04 4.32 4.27
CA TYR A 325 -11.44 3.44 5.28
C TYR A 325 -10.44 4.17 6.17
N ALA A 326 -9.66 5.09 5.64
CA ALA A 326 -8.83 5.97 6.45
C ALA A 326 -9.68 6.86 7.37
N GLY A 327 -10.81 7.37 6.89
CA GLY A 327 -11.78 8.11 7.70
C GLY A 327 -12.36 7.28 8.83
N PHE A 328 -12.72 6.03 8.57
CA PHE A 328 -13.19 5.06 9.56
C PHE A 328 -12.12 4.78 10.63
N LEU A 329 -10.89 4.44 10.21
CA LEU A 329 -9.77 4.15 11.12
C LEU A 329 -9.40 5.34 12.01
N ASN A 330 -9.51 6.57 11.48
CA ASN A 330 -9.23 7.80 12.23
C ASN A 330 -10.44 8.33 13.04
N ASN A 331 -11.51 7.53 13.17
CA ASN A 331 -12.73 7.91 13.90
C ASN A 331 -13.27 9.29 13.48
N SER A 332 -13.35 9.55 12.17
CA SER A 332 -13.71 10.89 11.63
C SER A 332 -15.19 11.27 11.79
N GLY A 333 -15.94 10.56 12.61
CA GLY A 333 -17.31 10.86 13.04
C GLY A 333 -18.38 10.52 12.00
N ASP A 334 -18.34 11.15 10.81
CA ASP A 334 -19.34 10.91 9.74
C ASP A 334 -18.99 9.75 8.80
N VAL A 335 -17.81 9.13 8.98
CA VAL A 335 -17.35 7.99 8.18
C VAL A 335 -17.37 6.74 9.06
N THR A 336 -18.51 6.09 9.11
CA THR A 336 -18.70 4.81 9.81
C THR A 336 -18.22 3.64 8.93
N LEU A 337 -18.02 2.45 9.52
CA LEU A 337 -17.78 1.22 8.75
C LEU A 337 -18.92 0.96 7.76
N ALA A 338 -20.15 1.25 8.15
CA ALA A 338 -21.32 1.06 7.29
C ALA A 338 -21.28 1.98 6.04
N VAL A 339 -20.84 3.24 6.20
CA VAL A 339 -20.60 4.17 5.05
C VAL A 339 -19.48 3.66 4.16
N ALA A 340 -18.38 3.17 4.74
CA ALA A 340 -17.28 2.61 3.98
C ALA A 340 -17.70 1.37 3.19
N LEU A 341 -18.43 0.45 3.80
CA LEU A 341 -19.00 -0.73 3.14
C LEU A 341 -20.02 -0.36 2.07
N ALA A 342 -20.87 0.63 2.31
CA ALA A 342 -21.83 1.10 1.31
C ALA A 342 -21.14 1.64 0.07
N LEU A 343 -20.08 2.44 0.22
CA LEU A 343 -19.26 2.92 -0.89
C LEU A 343 -18.62 1.74 -1.65
N THR A 344 -17.93 0.85 -0.95
CA THR A 344 -17.18 -0.26 -1.58
C THR A 344 -18.08 -1.26 -2.29
N ILE A 345 -19.24 -1.57 -1.73
CA ILE A 345 -20.24 -2.40 -2.40
C ILE A 345 -20.81 -1.68 -3.63
N GLY A 346 -21.05 -0.36 -3.53
CA GLY A 346 -21.46 0.46 -4.67
C GLY A 346 -20.43 0.38 -5.82
N ILE A 347 -19.15 0.61 -5.50
CA ILE A 347 -18.05 0.52 -6.48
C ILE A 347 -17.95 -0.89 -7.05
N ALA A 348 -18.05 -1.94 -6.23
CA ALA A 348 -18.04 -3.32 -6.73
C ALA A 348 -19.18 -3.60 -7.72
N LEU A 349 -20.38 -3.08 -7.46
CA LEU A 349 -21.53 -3.25 -8.33
C LEU A 349 -21.37 -2.55 -9.69
N GLN A 350 -20.75 -1.34 -9.71
CA GLN A 350 -20.48 -0.63 -10.97
C GLN A 350 -19.31 -1.26 -11.74
N ASN A 351 -18.30 -1.81 -11.07
CA ASN A 351 -17.17 -2.48 -11.71
C ASN A 351 -17.58 -3.75 -12.47
N ILE A 352 -18.69 -4.39 -12.10
CA ILE A 352 -19.18 -5.57 -12.83
C ILE A 352 -19.48 -5.23 -14.31
N PRO A 353 -20.35 -4.25 -14.66
CA PRO A 353 -20.54 -3.88 -16.07
C PRO A 353 -19.29 -3.27 -16.71
N GLU A 354 -18.51 -2.46 -15.99
CA GLU A 354 -17.32 -1.80 -16.53
C GLU A 354 -16.29 -2.82 -16.98
N ALA A 355 -15.90 -3.78 -16.16
CA ALA A 355 -14.98 -4.84 -16.54
C ALA A 355 -15.53 -5.76 -17.65
N ALA A 356 -16.85 -5.94 -17.72
CA ALA A 356 -17.48 -6.63 -18.84
C ALA A 356 -17.40 -5.83 -20.16
N PHE A 357 -17.44 -4.48 -20.08
CA PHE A 357 -17.25 -3.61 -21.23
C PHE A 357 -15.78 -3.57 -21.69
N VAL A 358 -14.81 -3.91 -20.84
CA VAL A 358 -13.39 -4.10 -21.20
C VAL A 358 -13.17 -5.45 -21.86
N SER A 359 -13.53 -6.53 -21.18
CA SER A 359 -13.21 -7.90 -21.60
C SER A 359 -13.92 -8.32 -22.88
N SER A 360 -15.18 -7.89 -23.09
CA SER A 360 -15.99 -8.27 -24.26
C SER A 360 -15.47 -7.70 -25.58
N PRO A 361 -15.14 -6.40 -25.74
CA PRO A 361 -14.56 -5.88 -26.99
C PRO A 361 -13.18 -6.46 -27.31
N ILE A 362 -12.35 -6.72 -26.29
CA ILE A 362 -11.05 -7.39 -26.47
C ILE A 362 -11.26 -8.79 -27.07
N ARG A 363 -12.22 -9.56 -26.55
CA ARG A 363 -12.59 -10.86 -27.07
C ARG A 363 -13.11 -10.78 -28.50
N LYS A 364 -13.95 -9.79 -28.81
CA LYS A 364 -14.52 -9.59 -30.16
C LYS A 364 -13.45 -9.36 -31.22
N ARG A 365 -12.33 -8.71 -30.87
CA ARG A 365 -11.20 -8.48 -31.80
C ARG A 365 -10.26 -9.68 -31.96
N GLY A 366 -10.66 -10.86 -31.48
CA GLY A 366 -9.97 -12.12 -31.75
C GLY A 366 -9.06 -12.65 -30.66
N GLU A 367 -8.95 -11.94 -29.52
CA GLU A 367 -8.19 -12.45 -28.39
C GLU A 367 -8.87 -13.67 -27.74
N GLU A 368 -8.10 -14.55 -27.14
CA GLU A 368 -8.63 -15.71 -26.40
C GLU A 368 -9.43 -15.30 -25.18
N LYS A 369 -10.44 -16.11 -24.79
CA LYS A 369 -11.26 -15.82 -23.60
C LYS A 369 -10.45 -15.65 -22.34
N GLY A 370 -9.45 -16.52 -22.11
CA GLY A 370 -8.57 -16.46 -20.94
C GLY A 370 -7.74 -15.17 -20.89
N LYS A 371 -7.21 -14.74 -22.06
CA LYS A 371 -6.44 -13.49 -22.16
C LYS A 371 -7.35 -12.26 -21.97
N SER A 372 -8.53 -12.26 -22.56
CA SER A 372 -9.53 -11.17 -22.39
C SER A 372 -9.97 -11.04 -20.94
N PHE A 373 -10.21 -12.18 -20.26
CA PHE A 373 -10.49 -12.21 -18.82
C PHE A 373 -9.34 -11.61 -18.01
N LEU A 374 -8.11 -12.11 -18.24
CA LEU A 374 -6.93 -11.65 -17.51
C LEU A 374 -6.69 -10.15 -17.68
N LEU A 375 -6.86 -9.61 -18.89
CA LEU A 375 -6.72 -8.18 -19.15
C LEU A 375 -7.78 -7.35 -18.42
N GLY A 376 -9.03 -7.85 -18.36
CA GLY A 376 -10.07 -7.22 -17.55
C GLY A 376 -9.79 -7.27 -16.04
N VAL A 377 -9.19 -8.37 -15.53
CA VAL A 377 -8.79 -8.46 -14.12
C VAL A 377 -7.63 -7.53 -13.79
N ILE A 378 -6.63 -7.44 -14.67
CA ILE A 378 -5.44 -6.59 -14.45
C ILE A 378 -5.83 -5.11 -14.31
N SER A 379 -6.85 -4.63 -15.04
CA SER A 379 -7.29 -3.25 -14.93
C SER A 379 -7.73 -2.88 -13.51
N GLY A 380 -8.36 -3.80 -12.77
CA GLY A 380 -8.85 -3.54 -11.41
C GLY A 380 -7.79 -3.68 -10.29
N VAL A 381 -6.59 -4.22 -10.58
CA VAL A 381 -5.53 -4.37 -9.55
C VAL A 381 -5.11 -3.02 -8.95
N VAL A 382 -5.28 -1.96 -9.69
CA VAL A 382 -4.93 -0.59 -9.28
C VAL A 382 -5.76 -0.11 -8.09
N GLU A 383 -7.01 -0.55 -7.95
CA GLU A 383 -7.91 -0.12 -6.88
C GLU A 383 -7.40 -0.47 -5.48
N PRO A 384 -7.12 -1.75 -5.13
CA PRO A 384 -6.60 -2.07 -3.81
C PRO A 384 -5.22 -1.45 -3.55
N ILE A 385 -4.38 -1.32 -4.58
CA ILE A 385 -3.06 -0.67 -4.45
C ILE A 385 -3.22 0.80 -4.04
N LEU A 386 -4.07 1.55 -4.75
CA LEU A 386 -4.31 2.96 -4.45
C LEU A 386 -5.11 3.14 -3.16
N GLY A 387 -6.01 2.22 -2.85
CA GLY A 387 -6.71 2.19 -1.56
C GLY A 387 -5.74 2.10 -0.39
N ILE A 388 -4.80 1.16 -0.45
CA ILE A 388 -3.72 1.01 0.55
C ILE A 388 -2.85 2.27 0.60
N ALA A 389 -2.39 2.77 -0.56
CA ALA A 389 -1.57 3.97 -0.63
C ALA A 389 -2.28 5.19 -0.01
N THR A 390 -3.58 5.34 -0.26
CA THR A 390 -4.39 6.42 0.30
C THR A 390 -4.52 6.31 1.81
N ILE A 391 -4.75 5.12 2.36
CA ILE A 391 -4.79 4.90 3.82
C ILE A 391 -3.45 5.29 4.44
N ILE A 392 -2.33 4.87 3.86
CA ILE A 392 -0.98 5.21 4.32
C ILE A 392 -0.79 6.74 4.36
N VAL A 393 -1.11 7.42 3.27
CA VAL A 393 -0.93 8.88 3.16
C VAL A 393 -1.83 9.62 4.14
N VAL A 394 -3.09 9.22 4.27
CA VAL A 394 -4.02 9.85 5.22
C VAL A 394 -3.63 9.57 6.66
N ASN A 395 -3.17 8.36 7.00
CA ASN A 395 -2.70 8.06 8.36
C ASN A 395 -1.44 8.86 8.71
N ALA A 396 -0.54 9.08 7.73
CA ALA A 396 0.63 9.96 7.91
C ALA A 396 0.23 11.43 8.11
N PHE A 397 -0.83 11.87 7.44
CA PHE A 397 -1.29 13.26 7.44
C PHE A 397 -2.82 13.35 7.61
N PRO A 398 -3.39 13.06 8.79
CA PRO A 398 -4.84 12.96 8.97
C PRO A 398 -5.62 14.23 8.59
N THR A 399 -4.97 15.37 8.60
CA THR A 399 -5.57 16.67 8.25
C THR A 399 -5.97 16.80 6.77
N ILE A 400 -5.40 15.96 5.89
CA ILE A 400 -5.71 16.01 4.45
C ILE A 400 -6.90 15.14 4.04
N LEU A 401 -7.48 14.37 4.95
CA LEU A 401 -8.61 13.49 4.64
C LEU A 401 -9.77 14.21 3.91
N PRO A 402 -10.23 15.41 4.35
CA PRO A 402 -11.30 16.12 3.64
C PRO A 402 -10.93 16.49 2.20
N GLN A 403 -9.66 16.86 1.95
CA GLN A 403 -9.16 17.18 0.62
C GLN A 403 -9.14 15.93 -0.28
N VAL A 404 -8.68 14.81 0.26
CA VAL A 404 -8.61 13.53 -0.48
C VAL A 404 -10.01 13.03 -0.83
N MET A 405 -10.97 13.11 0.10
CA MET A 405 -12.36 12.75 -0.15
C MET A 405 -12.98 13.62 -1.25
N ALA A 406 -12.79 14.95 -1.17
CA ALA A 406 -13.31 15.88 -2.17
C ALA A 406 -12.64 15.67 -3.54
N PHE A 407 -11.34 15.41 -3.56
CA PHE A 407 -10.57 15.06 -4.76
C PHE A 407 -11.14 13.82 -5.46
N ALA A 408 -11.31 12.73 -4.73
CA ALA A 408 -11.87 11.49 -5.29
C ALA A 408 -13.29 11.70 -5.83
N GLY A 409 -14.14 12.44 -5.08
CA GLY A 409 -15.48 12.78 -5.55
C GLY A 409 -15.49 13.60 -6.84
N GLY A 410 -14.56 14.55 -7.00
CA GLY A 410 -14.41 15.35 -8.21
C GLY A 410 -13.94 14.52 -9.41
N ALA A 411 -12.91 13.69 -9.20
CA ALA A 411 -12.37 12.85 -10.26
C ALA A 411 -13.38 11.80 -10.75
N MET A 412 -14.10 11.12 -9.83
CA MET A 412 -15.19 10.19 -10.19
C MET A 412 -16.33 10.89 -10.93
N THR A 413 -16.70 12.11 -10.51
CA THR A 413 -17.77 12.87 -11.21
C THR A 413 -17.35 13.24 -12.64
N PHE A 414 -16.08 13.59 -12.86
CA PHE A 414 -15.54 13.85 -14.18
C PHE A 414 -15.73 12.64 -15.10
N LEU A 415 -15.32 11.44 -14.66
CA LEU A 415 -15.45 10.20 -15.43
C LEU A 415 -16.90 9.88 -15.82
N VAL A 416 -17.84 10.09 -14.89
CA VAL A 416 -19.25 9.87 -15.22
C VAL A 416 -19.72 10.78 -16.36
N ILE A 417 -19.30 12.04 -16.34
CA ILE A 417 -19.72 13.00 -17.36
C ILE A 417 -19.05 12.69 -18.70
N GLU A 418 -17.80 12.29 -18.69
CA GLU A 418 -17.02 12.07 -19.90
C GLU A 418 -17.32 10.72 -20.58
N ASP A 419 -17.38 9.65 -19.81
CA ASP A 419 -17.51 8.28 -20.34
C ASP A 419 -18.89 7.65 -20.13
N THR A 420 -19.41 7.73 -18.89
CA THR A 420 -20.60 6.94 -18.53
C THR A 420 -21.87 7.55 -19.13
N ILE A 421 -22.01 8.87 -19.09
CA ILE A 421 -23.17 9.58 -19.67
C ILE A 421 -23.25 9.37 -21.20
N PRO A 422 -22.16 9.53 -21.98
CA PRO A 422 -22.18 9.18 -23.40
C PRO A 422 -22.56 7.73 -23.66
N GLY A 423 -22.13 6.79 -22.82
CA GLY A 423 -22.49 5.37 -22.88
C GLY A 423 -23.98 5.09 -22.65
N MET A 424 -24.71 5.99 -21.98
CA MET A 424 -26.16 5.87 -21.73
C MET A 424 -27.02 6.44 -22.88
N ILE A 425 -26.42 7.20 -23.79
CA ILE A 425 -27.12 7.93 -24.85
C ILE A 425 -26.89 7.23 -26.18
N THR A 426 -27.95 6.87 -26.85
CA THR A 426 -27.90 6.29 -28.21
C THR A 426 -28.42 7.25 -29.26
N LYS A 427 -28.11 6.98 -30.55
CA LYS A 427 -28.68 7.72 -31.69
C LYS A 427 -30.20 7.61 -31.76
N ARG A 428 -30.80 6.56 -31.18
CA ARG A 428 -32.24 6.41 -30.99
C ARG A 428 -32.57 6.84 -29.57
N HIS A 429 -33.46 7.81 -29.42
CA HIS A 429 -33.94 8.26 -28.11
C HIS A 429 -34.42 7.06 -27.28
N SER A 430 -33.73 6.79 -26.16
CA SER A 430 -34.08 5.70 -25.26
C SER A 430 -33.90 6.19 -23.82
N ASP A 431 -34.94 6.09 -23.01
CA ASP A 431 -34.93 6.51 -21.61
C ASP A 431 -34.33 5.46 -20.66
N LYS A 432 -33.98 4.25 -21.19
CA LYS A 432 -33.54 3.10 -20.36
C LYS A 432 -32.32 3.42 -19.51
N GLY A 433 -31.30 4.03 -20.12
CA GLY A 433 -30.08 4.44 -19.38
C GLY A 433 -30.41 5.49 -18.32
N THR A 434 -31.17 6.52 -18.67
CA THR A 434 -31.57 7.58 -17.76
C THR A 434 -32.40 7.06 -16.59
N ILE A 435 -33.38 6.19 -16.86
CA ILE A 435 -34.22 5.60 -15.80
C ILE A 435 -33.37 4.72 -14.88
N SER A 436 -32.48 3.89 -15.44
CA SER A 436 -31.55 3.09 -14.67
C SER A 436 -30.64 3.95 -13.79
N PHE A 437 -30.06 5.02 -14.35
CA PHE A 437 -29.25 5.96 -13.61
C PHE A 437 -30.01 6.55 -12.39
N MET A 438 -31.21 7.06 -12.61
CA MET A 438 -32.02 7.68 -11.53
C MET A 438 -32.41 6.68 -10.45
N ILE A 439 -32.74 5.44 -10.82
CA ILE A 439 -33.06 4.36 -9.88
C ILE A 439 -31.84 4.05 -9.00
N PHE A 440 -30.71 3.75 -9.60
CA PHE A 440 -29.52 3.34 -8.86
C PHE A 440 -28.87 4.50 -8.10
N PHE A 441 -28.91 5.72 -8.62
CA PHE A 441 -28.58 6.93 -7.87
C PHE A 441 -29.40 7.04 -6.58
N THR A 442 -30.73 6.89 -6.71
CA THR A 442 -31.64 6.99 -5.56
C THR A 442 -31.39 5.86 -4.54
N ILE A 443 -31.22 4.63 -5.01
CA ILE A 443 -30.92 3.48 -4.14
C ILE A 443 -29.62 3.75 -3.36
N MET A 444 -28.54 4.10 -4.06
CA MET A 444 -27.25 4.35 -3.43
C MET A 444 -27.26 5.57 -2.49
N MET A 445 -27.97 6.63 -2.87
CA MET A 445 -28.20 7.78 -2.00
C MET A 445 -28.84 7.34 -0.67
N VAL A 446 -29.93 6.56 -0.73
CA VAL A 446 -30.64 6.07 0.47
C VAL A 446 -29.72 5.17 1.30
N ILE A 447 -29.04 4.20 0.68
CA ILE A 447 -28.14 3.28 1.38
C ILE A 447 -27.05 4.07 2.09
N THR A 448 -26.38 4.99 1.40
CA THR A 448 -25.27 5.78 1.98
C THR A 448 -25.78 6.69 3.11
N PHE A 449 -26.99 7.23 2.99
CA PHE A 449 -27.55 8.10 4.01
C PHE A 449 -27.97 7.30 5.27
N VAL A 450 -28.63 6.17 5.09
CA VAL A 450 -29.06 5.27 6.20
C VAL A 450 -27.84 4.67 6.92
N SER A 451 -26.74 4.40 6.19
CA SER A 451 -25.50 3.87 6.78
C SER A 451 -24.78 4.83 7.73
N ARG A 452 -25.24 6.07 7.83
CA ARG A 452 -24.68 7.07 8.77
C ARG A 452 -25.28 7.00 10.18
N GLY A 453 -26.38 6.23 10.33
CA GLY A 453 -27.06 6.03 11.61
C GLY A 453 -27.99 7.14 11.94
#